data_74326a77c22c5894a81767a07e117379
#
_entry.id   74326a77c22c5894a81767a07e117379
#
_cell.length_a   1.000
_cell.length_b   1.000
_cell.length_c   1.000
_cell.angle_alpha   90.00
_cell.angle_beta   90.00
_cell.angle_gamma   90.00
#
_symmetry.space_group_name_H-M   'P 1'
#
loop_
_entity.id
_entity.type
_entity.pdbx_description
1 polymer ?
#
loop_
_entity_poly.entity_id
_entity_poly.type
_entity_poly.pdbx_seq_one_letter_code
_entity_poly.pdbx_strand_id
1 'polypeptide(L)'
;MEKISSAAFTDTKPHYDLLEGLRGVAALIVIWYHVFEGFAFASAGNIETLNHGYLAVDFFFILSGFVIGYAYDDRWGKNFTMKDFFKRRLIRLHPMVIMGAVLGAITFCIQGCVQWDGTHVAISMIMLSLLCTIFFIPAMPGVGYEVRGNGEMFPLNGPCWSLFFEYIGNILYALFIRRLSNKALAVLVVMLGMALASFAVFNVSGYGNMGVGWTLDGVNFLGGTLRMLFPFSLGMLMSRNFKPMKVNGAFWICTIILIALFSVPYLEGLEPICMNGIYEAFCVIVVFPFLVWLGASGTTTDKQSTKICKFLGDISYPVYVVHYPLMYLFYAWLIENKLYTLGETWYVAVGVFVLSVILACLCLKLYDEPVRKWLTKKFLAPQ
;
A
#
# COMPACT_ATOMS: atom_id res chain seq x y z
N MET A 1 18.00 37.97 26.69
CA MET A 1 17.99 36.99 25.60
C MET A 1 17.39 35.69 26.14
N GLU A 2 16.07 35.58 26.05
CA GLU A 2 15.37 34.34 26.46
C GLU A 2 15.70 33.25 25.42
N LYS A 3 16.22 32.14 25.93
CA LYS A 3 16.35 30.90 25.13
C LYS A 3 14.96 30.43 24.78
N ILE A 4 14.55 30.67 23.55
CA ILE A 4 13.36 30.02 22.96
C ILE A 4 13.65 28.52 22.98
N SER A 5 13.07 27.84 23.94
CA SER A 5 12.98 26.40 24.01
C SER A 5 12.46 25.90 22.66
N SER A 6 13.26 25.06 21.96
CA SER A 6 12.80 24.32 20.80
C SER A 6 11.75 23.32 21.29
N ALA A 7 10.51 23.78 21.41
CA ALA A 7 9.38 22.93 21.76
C ALA A 7 9.36 21.77 20.77
N ALA A 8 9.42 20.55 21.31
CA ALA A 8 9.17 19.34 20.58
C ALA A 8 7.94 19.56 19.68
N PHE A 9 8.07 19.29 18.39
CA PHE A 9 7.01 19.46 17.40
C PHE A 9 5.83 18.57 17.82
N THR A 10 4.96 19.08 18.66
CA THR A 10 3.66 18.46 18.90
C THR A 10 2.86 18.64 17.63
N ASP A 11 2.35 17.56 17.11
CA ASP A 11 1.52 17.57 15.90
C ASP A 11 0.18 18.23 16.28
N THR A 12 0.13 19.56 16.07
CA THR A 12 -1.00 20.41 16.50
C THR A 12 -2.15 20.40 15.49
N LYS A 13 -1.97 19.72 14.35
CA LYS A 13 -3.03 19.62 13.33
C LYS A 13 -4.02 18.51 13.71
N PRO A 14 -5.34 18.75 13.52
CA PRO A 14 -6.34 17.71 13.71
C PRO A 14 -6.03 16.46 12.90
N HIS A 15 -6.20 15.30 13.50
CA HIS A 15 -6.10 14.01 12.82
C HIS A 15 -7.34 13.76 11.97
N TYR A 16 -7.16 13.14 10.79
CA TYR A 16 -8.26 12.66 9.97
C TYR A 16 -8.57 11.20 10.31
N ASP A 17 -9.12 10.96 11.52
CA ASP A 17 -9.42 9.61 12.03
C ASP A 17 -10.24 8.78 11.05
N LEU A 18 -11.13 9.42 10.29
CA LEU A 18 -11.98 8.77 9.30
C LEU A 18 -11.18 8.27 8.10
N LEU A 19 -10.23 9.06 7.58
CA LEU A 19 -9.34 8.62 6.51
C LEU A 19 -8.42 7.47 6.97
N GLU A 20 -7.96 7.50 8.22
CA GLU A 20 -7.20 6.40 8.79
C GLU A 20 -8.04 5.12 8.90
N GLY A 21 -9.31 5.25 9.32
CA GLY A 21 -10.27 4.14 9.33
C GLY A 21 -10.49 3.54 7.94
N LEU A 22 -10.68 4.37 6.91
CA LEU A 22 -10.84 3.93 5.53
C LEU A 22 -9.58 3.24 4.98
N ARG A 23 -8.39 3.71 5.37
CA ARG A 23 -7.15 2.99 5.06
C ARG A 23 -7.13 1.59 5.65
N GLY A 24 -7.65 1.43 6.87
CA GLY A 24 -7.81 0.12 7.50
C GLY A 24 -8.80 -0.78 6.78
N VAL A 25 -9.95 -0.25 6.37
CA VAL A 25 -10.92 -0.98 5.53
C VAL A 25 -10.26 -1.48 4.25
N ALA A 26 -9.57 -0.61 3.52
CA ALA A 26 -8.86 -0.96 2.29
C ALA A 26 -7.77 -2.03 2.53
N ALA A 27 -7.05 -1.95 3.66
CA ALA A 27 -6.04 -2.96 4.02
C ALA A 27 -6.65 -4.34 4.28
N LEU A 28 -7.82 -4.42 4.90
CA LEU A 28 -8.53 -5.69 5.10
C LEU A 28 -9.04 -6.27 3.77
N ILE A 29 -9.52 -5.42 2.86
CA ILE A 29 -9.95 -5.86 1.52
C ILE A 29 -8.78 -6.41 0.71
N VAL A 30 -7.58 -5.83 0.82
CA VAL A 30 -6.37 -6.38 0.17
C VAL A 30 -6.08 -7.81 0.60
N ILE A 31 -6.22 -8.15 1.90
CA ILE A 31 -6.06 -9.54 2.34
C ILE A 31 -7.05 -10.44 1.61
N TRP A 32 -8.31 -10.02 1.56
CA TRP A 32 -9.38 -10.79 0.91
C TRP A 32 -9.16 -10.91 -0.60
N TYR A 33 -8.67 -9.86 -1.26
CA TYR A 33 -8.23 -9.93 -2.66
C TYR A 33 -7.17 -11.01 -2.88
N HIS A 34 -6.13 -11.06 -2.03
CA HIS A 34 -5.06 -12.05 -2.17
C HIS A 34 -5.53 -13.49 -1.91
N VAL A 35 -6.64 -13.72 -1.23
CA VAL A 35 -7.27 -15.05 -1.18
C VAL A 35 -7.69 -15.49 -2.59
N PHE A 36 -8.35 -14.61 -3.36
CA PHE A 36 -8.76 -14.91 -4.73
C PHE A 36 -7.58 -14.96 -5.70
N GLU A 37 -6.60 -14.12 -5.51
CA GLU A 37 -5.32 -14.19 -6.25
C GLU A 37 -4.65 -15.55 -6.04
N GLY A 38 -4.71 -16.12 -4.83
CA GLY A 38 -4.23 -17.46 -4.55
C GLY A 38 -4.92 -18.53 -5.38
N PHE A 39 -6.23 -18.46 -5.57
CA PHE A 39 -6.95 -19.39 -6.44
C PHE A 39 -6.53 -19.24 -7.90
N ALA A 40 -6.42 -18.01 -8.40
CA ALA A 40 -5.95 -17.76 -9.75
C ALA A 40 -4.51 -18.27 -9.94
N PHE A 41 -3.63 -18.04 -8.99
CA PHE A 41 -2.24 -18.50 -9.02
C PHE A 41 -2.14 -20.03 -8.98
N ALA A 42 -2.87 -20.69 -8.09
CA ALA A 42 -2.84 -22.15 -7.93
C ALA A 42 -3.48 -22.88 -9.13
N SER A 43 -4.46 -22.28 -9.81
CA SER A 43 -5.13 -22.82 -10.99
C SER A 43 -4.43 -22.51 -12.33
N ALA A 44 -3.16 -22.12 -12.30
CA ALA A 44 -2.37 -21.77 -13.48
C ALA A 44 -2.94 -20.59 -14.30
N GLY A 45 -3.49 -19.59 -13.63
CA GLY A 45 -3.90 -18.31 -14.24
C GLY A 45 -5.38 -18.21 -14.60
N ASN A 46 -6.24 -19.01 -14.00
CA ASN A 46 -7.68 -18.77 -14.11
C ASN A 46 -8.06 -17.47 -13.38
N ILE A 47 -8.25 -16.40 -14.15
CA ILE A 47 -8.54 -15.04 -13.64
C ILE A 47 -10.03 -14.79 -13.39
N GLU A 48 -10.95 -15.73 -13.69
CA GLU A 48 -12.40 -15.53 -13.52
C GLU A 48 -12.81 -15.23 -12.08
N THR A 49 -11.99 -15.64 -11.11
CA THR A 49 -12.24 -15.37 -9.69
C THR A 49 -11.63 -14.07 -9.19
N LEU A 50 -10.80 -13.39 -9.98
CA LEU A 50 -10.15 -12.15 -9.57
C LEU A 50 -11.13 -10.97 -9.53
N ASN A 51 -10.86 -10.05 -8.63
CA ASN A 51 -11.58 -8.80 -8.47
C ASN A 51 -10.60 -7.62 -8.41
N HIS A 52 -11.12 -6.40 -8.30
CA HIS A 52 -10.31 -5.18 -8.33
C HIS A 52 -9.75 -4.76 -6.96
N GLY A 53 -9.65 -5.66 -5.98
CA GLY A 53 -9.15 -5.34 -4.63
C GLY A 53 -7.71 -4.81 -4.59
N TYR A 54 -6.87 -5.11 -5.59
CA TYR A 54 -5.51 -4.56 -5.71
C TYR A 54 -5.47 -3.04 -5.95
N LEU A 55 -6.58 -2.42 -6.38
CA LEU A 55 -6.69 -0.95 -6.49
C LEU A 55 -6.68 -0.25 -5.13
N ALA A 56 -6.78 -0.98 -4.02
CA ALA A 56 -6.57 -0.43 -2.69
C ALA A 56 -5.19 0.22 -2.53
N VAL A 57 -4.19 -0.25 -3.28
CA VAL A 57 -2.84 0.36 -3.32
C VAL A 57 -2.90 1.78 -3.89
N ASP A 58 -3.67 2.00 -4.95
CA ASP A 58 -3.86 3.33 -5.56
C ASP A 58 -4.60 4.27 -4.59
N PHE A 59 -5.56 3.72 -3.83
CA PHE A 59 -6.22 4.44 -2.75
C PHE A 59 -5.24 4.79 -1.62
N PHE A 60 -4.28 3.94 -1.28
CA PHE A 60 -3.23 4.27 -0.31
C PHE A 60 -2.32 5.38 -0.82
N PHE A 61 -1.97 5.40 -2.09
CA PHE A 61 -1.13 6.45 -2.66
C PHE A 61 -1.80 7.82 -2.64
N ILE A 62 -3.10 7.92 -2.93
CA ILE A 62 -3.81 9.22 -2.84
C ILE A 62 -3.93 9.68 -1.38
N LEU A 63 -4.20 8.76 -0.44
CA LEU A 63 -4.20 9.06 0.99
C LEU A 63 -2.82 9.52 1.47
N SER A 64 -1.74 8.85 1.02
CA SER A 64 -0.37 9.23 1.37
C SER A 64 -0.04 10.65 0.89
N GLY A 65 -0.36 10.97 -0.37
CA GLY A 65 -0.20 12.32 -0.92
C GLY A 65 -0.98 13.38 -0.15
N PHE A 66 -2.24 13.11 0.17
CA PHE A 66 -3.09 14.01 0.95
C PHE A 66 -2.53 14.26 2.35
N VAL A 67 -2.18 13.20 3.08
CA VAL A 67 -1.66 13.30 4.45
C VAL A 67 -0.29 13.97 4.48
N ILE A 68 0.60 13.68 3.51
CA ILE A 68 1.92 14.30 3.43
C ILE A 68 1.81 15.79 3.12
N GLY A 69 1.00 16.17 2.14
CA GLY A 69 0.74 17.58 1.84
C GLY A 69 0.18 18.31 3.06
N TYR A 70 -0.85 17.75 3.69
CA TYR A 70 -1.44 18.31 4.90
C TYR A 70 -0.45 18.43 6.05
N ALA A 71 0.35 17.41 6.32
CA ALA A 71 1.23 17.37 7.47
C ALA A 71 2.49 18.25 7.32
N TYR A 72 3.01 18.42 6.10
CA TYR A 72 4.35 18.95 5.92
C TYR A 72 4.46 20.21 5.05
N ASP A 73 3.54 20.50 4.12
CA ASP A 73 3.73 21.59 3.11
C ASP A 73 4.00 22.97 3.73
N ASP A 74 3.36 23.30 4.84
CA ASP A 74 3.50 24.59 5.53
C ASP A 74 4.64 24.64 6.56
N ARG A 75 5.37 23.53 6.74
CA ARG A 75 6.45 23.42 7.75
C ARG A 75 7.84 23.69 7.17
N TRP A 76 8.00 23.51 5.85
CA TRP A 76 9.27 23.72 5.17
C TRP A 76 9.80 25.15 5.33
N GLY A 77 11.10 25.28 5.63
CA GLY A 77 11.74 26.59 5.86
C GLY A 77 11.49 27.22 7.25
N LYS A 78 10.72 26.55 8.14
CA LYS A 78 10.44 26.98 9.51
C LYS A 78 11.04 25.97 10.50
N ASN A 79 12.35 25.85 10.54
CA ASN A 79 13.04 24.85 11.36
C ASN A 79 12.71 23.38 11.01
N PHE A 80 12.24 23.11 9.80
CA PHE A 80 11.98 21.76 9.29
C PHE A 80 12.79 21.50 8.03
N THR A 81 13.68 20.50 8.12
CA THR A 81 14.64 20.17 7.07
C THR A 81 14.27 18.88 6.33
N MET A 82 14.92 18.63 5.18
CA MET A 82 14.81 17.34 4.48
C MET A 82 15.22 16.18 5.40
N LYS A 83 16.27 16.36 6.21
CA LYS A 83 16.73 15.34 7.17
C LYS A 83 15.64 15.00 8.18
N ASP A 84 14.90 16.00 8.69
CA ASP A 84 13.81 15.78 9.63
C ASP A 84 12.64 15.06 8.97
N PHE A 85 12.32 15.41 7.73
CA PHE A 85 11.30 14.71 6.95
C PHE A 85 11.65 13.23 6.77
N PHE A 86 12.84 12.92 6.23
CA PHE A 86 13.24 11.54 5.99
C PHE A 86 13.36 10.73 7.29
N LYS A 87 13.89 11.30 8.36
CA LYS A 87 13.93 10.63 9.67
C LYS A 87 12.51 10.23 10.13
N ARG A 88 11.54 11.14 10.04
CA ARG A 88 10.15 10.87 10.43
C ARG A 88 9.52 9.77 9.56
N ARG A 89 9.73 9.83 8.25
CA ARG A 89 9.21 8.80 7.33
C ARG A 89 9.84 7.44 7.58
N LEU A 90 11.16 7.37 7.74
CA LEU A 90 11.88 6.14 8.08
C LEU A 90 11.39 5.54 9.40
N ILE A 91 11.30 6.35 10.46
CA ILE A 91 10.80 5.87 11.76
C ILE A 91 9.38 5.33 11.66
N ARG A 92 8.54 5.93 10.81
CA ARG A 92 7.14 5.49 10.64
C ARG A 92 7.01 4.20 9.84
N LEU A 93 7.80 4.02 8.78
CA LEU A 93 7.58 2.93 7.80
C LEU A 93 8.55 1.77 7.97
N HIS A 94 9.81 2.07 8.16
CA HIS A 94 10.88 1.07 8.03
C HIS A 94 10.88 -0.06 9.06
N PRO A 95 10.49 0.16 10.34
CA PRO A 95 10.42 -0.94 11.31
C PRO A 95 9.54 -2.09 10.82
N MET A 96 8.35 -1.79 10.30
CA MET A 96 7.45 -2.84 9.80
C MET A 96 7.95 -3.51 8.52
N VAL A 97 8.69 -2.80 7.66
CA VAL A 97 9.35 -3.42 6.49
C VAL A 97 10.32 -4.51 6.93
N ILE A 98 11.15 -4.22 7.94
CA ILE A 98 12.08 -5.20 8.51
C ILE A 98 11.29 -6.41 9.08
N MET A 99 10.23 -6.16 9.84
CA MET A 99 9.38 -7.22 10.39
C MET A 99 8.77 -8.09 9.29
N GLY A 100 8.21 -7.48 8.25
CA GLY A 100 7.61 -8.21 7.12
C GLY A 100 8.63 -9.04 6.33
N ALA A 101 9.85 -8.50 6.13
CA ALA A 101 10.93 -9.23 5.49
C ALA A 101 11.39 -10.45 6.31
N VAL A 102 11.51 -10.30 7.63
CA VAL A 102 11.85 -11.40 8.55
C VAL A 102 10.76 -12.47 8.55
N LEU A 103 9.49 -12.07 8.66
CA LEU A 103 8.36 -13.00 8.56
C LEU A 103 8.35 -13.72 7.21
N GLY A 104 8.64 -13.01 6.11
CA GLY A 104 8.75 -13.59 4.79
C GLY A 104 9.86 -14.63 4.68
N ALA A 105 11.03 -14.39 5.26
CA ALA A 105 12.11 -15.37 5.31
C ALA A 105 11.71 -16.61 6.15
N ILE A 106 11.06 -16.41 7.30
CA ILE A 106 10.58 -17.51 8.15
C ILE A 106 9.55 -18.35 7.41
N THR A 107 8.54 -17.74 6.79
CA THR A 107 7.50 -18.48 6.05
C THR A 107 8.06 -19.17 4.82
N PHE A 108 9.05 -18.60 4.15
CA PHE A 108 9.75 -19.25 3.04
C PHE A 108 10.52 -20.50 3.50
N CYS A 109 11.17 -20.45 4.68
CA CYS A 109 11.80 -21.62 5.26
C CYS A 109 10.76 -22.70 5.68
N ILE A 110 9.62 -22.29 6.23
CA ILE A 110 8.50 -23.21 6.54
C ILE A 110 7.98 -23.89 5.27
N GLN A 111 7.93 -23.17 4.14
CA GLN A 111 7.54 -23.69 2.83
C GLN A 111 8.57 -24.69 2.24
N GLY A 112 9.74 -24.89 2.88
CA GLY A 112 10.76 -25.83 2.45
C GLY A 112 11.91 -25.22 1.66
N CYS A 113 12.05 -23.89 1.61
CA CYS A 113 13.09 -23.19 0.86
C CYS A 113 13.09 -23.55 -0.64
N VAL A 114 11.92 -23.62 -1.24
CA VAL A 114 11.75 -23.97 -2.67
C VAL A 114 11.05 -22.86 -3.43
N GLN A 115 11.44 -22.67 -4.69
CA GLN A 115 10.73 -21.83 -5.66
C GLN A 115 9.36 -22.45 -6.03
N TRP A 116 8.54 -21.71 -6.75
CA TRP A 116 7.23 -22.21 -7.19
C TRP A 116 7.32 -23.41 -8.16
N ASP A 117 8.45 -23.56 -8.84
CA ASP A 117 8.74 -24.72 -9.71
C ASP A 117 9.35 -25.92 -8.96
N GLY A 118 9.54 -25.83 -7.64
CA GLY A 118 10.16 -26.86 -6.81
C GLY A 118 11.68 -26.78 -6.70
N THR A 119 12.34 -25.83 -7.34
CA THR A 119 13.79 -25.67 -7.26
C THR A 119 14.23 -25.22 -5.87
N HIS A 120 15.19 -25.94 -5.27
CA HIS A 120 15.73 -25.60 -3.94
C HIS A 120 16.57 -24.32 -3.97
N VAL A 121 16.37 -23.48 -2.97
CA VAL A 121 17.09 -22.21 -2.80
C VAL A 121 18.08 -22.32 -1.64
N ALA A 122 19.35 -21.98 -1.89
CA ALA A 122 20.38 -21.97 -0.87
C ALA A 122 20.09 -20.92 0.21
N ILE A 123 20.39 -21.23 1.45
CA ILE A 123 20.20 -20.32 2.61
C ILE A 123 20.93 -18.97 2.40
N SER A 124 22.09 -18.98 1.75
CA SER A 124 22.82 -17.75 1.41
C SER A 124 22.01 -16.81 0.51
N MET A 125 21.22 -17.34 -0.43
CA MET A 125 20.36 -16.54 -1.32
C MET A 125 19.13 -16.02 -0.56
N ILE A 126 18.58 -16.79 0.37
CA ILE A 126 17.48 -16.34 1.26
C ILE A 126 17.98 -15.18 2.14
N MET A 127 19.16 -15.31 2.73
CA MET A 127 19.77 -14.24 3.55
C MET A 127 20.08 -12.99 2.72
N LEU A 128 20.56 -13.17 1.49
CA LEU A 128 20.78 -12.05 0.58
C LEU A 128 19.46 -11.36 0.20
N SER A 129 18.43 -12.14 -0.13
CA SER A 129 17.07 -11.62 -0.39
C SER A 129 16.51 -10.85 0.80
N LEU A 130 16.71 -11.38 2.04
CA LEU A 130 16.32 -10.70 3.27
C LEU A 130 17.02 -9.34 3.41
N LEU A 131 18.34 -9.30 3.24
CA LEU A 131 19.09 -8.04 3.29
C LEU A 131 18.65 -7.07 2.20
N CYS A 132 18.48 -7.53 0.96
CA CYS A 132 17.98 -6.71 -0.14
C CYS A 132 16.59 -6.14 0.17
N THR A 133 15.67 -6.94 0.70
CA THR A 133 14.33 -6.47 1.07
C THR A 133 14.39 -5.43 2.20
N ILE A 134 15.23 -5.64 3.21
CA ILE A 134 15.42 -4.68 4.31
C ILE A 134 15.93 -3.33 3.79
N PHE A 135 16.82 -3.32 2.82
CA PHE A 135 17.38 -2.08 2.27
C PHE A 135 16.63 -1.56 1.03
N PHE A 136 15.47 -2.13 0.70
CA PHE A 136 14.71 -1.80 -0.51
C PHE A 136 15.55 -1.88 -1.81
N ILE A 137 16.42 -2.89 -1.89
CA ILE A 137 17.13 -3.24 -3.12
C ILE A 137 16.27 -4.28 -3.85
N PRO A 138 15.59 -3.89 -4.95
CA PRO A 138 14.69 -4.81 -5.65
C PRO A 138 15.46 -5.89 -6.38
N ALA A 139 14.89 -7.09 -6.42
CA ALA A 139 15.38 -8.18 -7.26
C ALA A 139 14.93 -7.95 -8.72
N MET A 140 15.83 -8.23 -9.66
CA MET A 140 15.47 -8.34 -11.06
C MET A 140 15.01 -9.78 -11.36
N PRO A 141 14.11 -10.00 -12.33
CA PRO A 141 13.76 -11.34 -12.75
C PRO A 141 15.01 -12.17 -13.11
N GLY A 142 15.08 -13.40 -12.62
CA GLY A 142 16.17 -14.35 -12.90
C GLY A 142 17.46 -14.17 -12.09
N VAL A 143 17.56 -13.20 -11.17
CA VAL A 143 18.73 -13.14 -10.26
C VAL A 143 18.58 -14.15 -9.12
N GLY A 144 19.69 -14.70 -8.62
CA GLY A 144 19.67 -15.78 -7.63
C GLY A 144 19.00 -15.47 -6.29
N TYR A 145 18.90 -14.19 -5.90
CA TYR A 145 18.18 -13.78 -4.69
C TYR A 145 16.70 -13.41 -4.92
N GLU A 146 16.20 -13.53 -6.16
CA GLU A 146 14.78 -13.63 -6.46
C GLU A 146 14.35 -15.08 -6.17
N VAL A 147 14.10 -15.36 -4.89
CA VAL A 147 13.99 -16.71 -4.33
C VAL A 147 12.67 -17.43 -4.64
N ARG A 148 11.71 -16.79 -5.29
CA ARG A 148 10.41 -17.38 -5.63
C ARG A 148 10.32 -17.91 -7.06
N GLY A 149 11.13 -17.40 -7.98
CA GLY A 149 11.14 -17.81 -9.39
C GLY A 149 9.98 -17.25 -10.21
N ASN A 150 9.25 -16.27 -9.72
CA ASN A 150 8.14 -15.60 -10.42
C ASN A 150 8.41 -14.14 -10.79
N GLY A 151 9.63 -13.65 -10.55
CA GLY A 151 10.07 -12.30 -10.92
C GLY A 151 9.68 -11.20 -9.95
N GLU A 152 9.22 -11.51 -8.74
CA GLU A 152 8.88 -10.50 -7.74
C GLU A 152 10.10 -9.66 -7.32
N MET A 153 9.97 -8.33 -7.34
CA MET A 153 11.07 -7.45 -6.90
C MET A 153 11.37 -7.56 -5.40
N PHE A 154 10.43 -8.05 -4.59
CA PHE A 154 10.62 -8.32 -3.15
C PHE A 154 10.05 -9.70 -2.79
N PRO A 155 10.76 -10.78 -3.15
CA PRO A 155 10.20 -12.14 -3.14
C PRO A 155 9.92 -12.71 -1.75
N LEU A 156 10.42 -12.08 -0.67
CA LEU A 156 10.05 -12.43 0.70
C LEU A 156 8.79 -11.71 1.18
N ASN A 157 8.42 -10.60 0.54
CA ASN A 157 7.20 -9.85 0.87
C ASN A 157 6.73 -9.03 -0.33
N GLY A 158 5.96 -9.64 -1.21
CA GLY A 158 5.48 -9.05 -2.44
C GLY A 158 4.97 -7.61 -2.31
N PRO A 159 4.04 -7.28 -1.38
CA PRO A 159 3.53 -5.91 -1.18
C PRO A 159 4.58 -4.82 -0.94
N CYS A 160 5.83 -5.17 -0.61
CA CYS A 160 6.92 -4.19 -0.51
C CYS A 160 7.16 -3.41 -1.82
N TRP A 161 6.70 -3.90 -2.97
CA TRP A 161 6.78 -3.15 -4.22
C TRP A 161 6.12 -1.77 -4.12
N SER A 162 4.95 -1.68 -3.52
CA SER A 162 4.23 -0.42 -3.38
C SER A 162 4.89 0.51 -2.37
N LEU A 163 5.47 -0.05 -1.30
CA LEU A 163 6.26 0.71 -0.32
C LEU A 163 7.53 1.27 -0.97
N PHE A 164 8.18 0.52 -1.84
CA PHE A 164 9.31 1.00 -2.63
C PHE A 164 8.91 2.24 -3.45
N PHE A 165 7.78 2.20 -4.16
CA PHE A 165 7.25 3.36 -4.86
C PHE A 165 6.81 4.48 -3.89
N GLU A 166 6.29 4.17 -2.71
CA GLU A 166 6.00 5.19 -1.69
C GLU A 166 7.26 5.93 -1.24
N TYR A 167 8.40 5.23 -1.06
CA TYR A 167 9.68 5.87 -0.77
C TYR A 167 10.14 6.78 -1.91
N ILE A 168 9.99 6.34 -3.17
CA ILE A 168 10.26 7.18 -4.34
C ILE A 168 9.36 8.42 -4.31
N GLY A 169 8.07 8.28 -4.05
CA GLY A 169 7.12 9.38 -3.91
C GLY A 169 7.53 10.37 -2.82
N ASN A 170 7.97 9.88 -1.66
CA ASN A 170 8.50 10.73 -0.59
C ASN A 170 9.76 11.50 -1.00
N ILE A 171 10.67 10.87 -1.75
CA ILE A 171 11.88 11.52 -2.27
C ILE A 171 11.50 12.60 -3.28
N LEU A 172 10.64 12.28 -4.24
CA LEU A 172 10.17 13.24 -5.25
C LEU A 172 9.40 14.40 -4.62
N TYR A 173 8.60 14.13 -3.60
CA TYR A 173 7.96 15.18 -2.80
C TYR A 173 8.99 16.13 -2.18
N ALA A 174 9.93 15.60 -1.43
CA ALA A 174 10.91 16.40 -0.69
C ALA A 174 11.83 17.23 -1.62
N LEU A 175 12.17 16.69 -2.78
CA LEU A 175 13.08 17.34 -3.72
C LEU A 175 12.36 18.31 -4.68
N PHE A 176 11.22 17.92 -5.21
CA PHE A 176 10.59 18.62 -6.36
C PHE A 176 9.15 19.03 -6.09
N ILE A 177 8.22 18.10 -5.82
CA ILE A 177 6.78 18.32 -5.92
C ILE A 177 6.32 19.40 -4.93
N ARG A 178 6.85 19.42 -3.71
CA ARG A 178 6.54 20.44 -2.70
C ARG A 178 6.80 21.89 -3.15
N ARG A 179 7.71 22.08 -4.12
CA ARG A 179 8.09 23.41 -4.63
C ARG A 179 7.19 23.88 -5.76
N LEU A 180 6.38 23.00 -6.33
CA LEU A 180 5.47 23.35 -7.40
C LEU A 180 4.36 24.26 -6.89
N SER A 181 4.02 25.29 -7.66
CA SER A 181 2.80 26.08 -7.43
C SER A 181 1.56 25.19 -7.63
N ASN A 182 0.41 25.60 -7.09
CA ASN A 182 -0.83 24.84 -7.30
C ASN A 182 -1.18 24.68 -8.78
N LYS A 183 -0.89 25.69 -9.61
CA LYS A 183 -1.11 25.60 -11.06
C LYS A 183 -0.18 24.58 -11.72
N ALA A 184 1.11 24.60 -11.39
CA ALA A 184 2.08 23.64 -11.93
C ALA A 184 1.77 22.21 -11.47
N LEU A 185 1.38 22.03 -10.19
CA LEU A 185 0.96 20.74 -9.66
C LEU A 185 -0.33 20.24 -10.34
N ALA A 186 -1.29 21.12 -10.61
CA ALA A 186 -2.51 20.75 -11.34
C ALA A 186 -2.20 20.30 -12.78
N VAL A 187 -1.29 20.99 -13.49
CA VAL A 187 -0.84 20.55 -14.82
C VAL A 187 -0.16 19.19 -14.75
N LEU A 188 0.72 18.96 -13.76
CA LEU A 188 1.36 17.67 -13.57
C LEU A 188 0.33 16.56 -13.31
N VAL A 189 -0.66 16.80 -12.45
CA VAL A 189 -1.75 15.85 -12.15
C VAL A 189 -2.54 15.51 -13.41
N VAL A 190 -2.89 16.51 -14.25
CA VAL A 190 -3.62 16.27 -15.50
C VAL A 190 -2.78 15.40 -16.46
N MET A 191 -1.50 15.72 -16.64
CA MET A 191 -0.61 14.95 -17.52
C MET A 191 -0.46 13.49 -17.03
N LEU A 192 -0.23 13.30 -15.72
CA LEU A 192 -0.11 11.97 -15.13
C LEU A 192 -1.43 11.19 -15.19
N GLY A 193 -2.56 11.87 -15.00
CA GLY A 193 -3.89 11.25 -15.12
C GLY A 193 -4.18 10.78 -16.55
N MET A 194 -3.84 11.58 -17.55
CA MET A 194 -3.94 11.16 -18.96
C MET A 194 -3.03 9.97 -19.27
N ALA A 195 -1.78 10.01 -18.78
CA ALA A 195 -0.84 8.91 -18.97
C ALA A 195 -1.32 7.60 -18.30
N LEU A 196 -1.83 7.68 -17.06
CA LEU A 196 -2.39 6.53 -16.35
C LEU A 196 -3.63 5.97 -17.06
N ALA A 197 -4.56 6.84 -17.48
CA ALA A 197 -5.75 6.44 -18.21
C ALA A 197 -5.38 5.76 -19.55
N SER A 198 -4.41 6.33 -20.28
CA SER A 198 -3.93 5.73 -21.53
C SER A 198 -3.26 4.37 -21.28
N PHE A 199 -2.42 4.28 -20.24
CA PHE A 199 -1.77 3.02 -19.86
C PHE A 199 -2.80 1.91 -19.56
N ALA A 200 -3.86 2.24 -18.82
CA ALA A 200 -4.91 1.30 -18.44
C ALA A 200 -5.81 0.94 -19.63
N VAL A 201 -6.40 1.94 -20.29
CA VAL A 201 -7.41 1.75 -21.34
C VAL A 201 -6.86 1.02 -22.58
N PHE A 202 -5.62 1.34 -22.97
CA PHE A 202 -4.96 0.70 -24.10
C PHE A 202 -4.15 -0.55 -23.73
N ASN A 203 -4.36 -1.09 -22.52
CA ASN A 203 -3.71 -2.32 -22.06
C ASN A 203 -2.19 -2.35 -22.30
N VAL A 204 -1.51 -1.24 -21.99
CA VAL A 204 -0.04 -1.14 -22.20
C VAL A 204 0.72 -2.20 -21.39
N SER A 205 0.14 -2.67 -20.29
CA SER A 205 0.69 -3.79 -19.50
C SER A 205 0.69 -5.12 -20.25
N GLY A 206 -0.26 -5.33 -21.14
CA GLY A 206 -0.55 -6.63 -21.74
C GLY A 206 -1.29 -7.61 -20.81
N TYR A 207 -1.59 -7.21 -19.56
CA TYR A 207 -2.23 -8.08 -18.57
C TYR A 207 -3.78 -7.95 -18.56
N GLY A 208 -4.34 -7.06 -19.36
CA GLY A 208 -5.78 -6.78 -19.33
C GLY A 208 -6.24 -6.03 -18.08
N ASN A 209 -5.31 -5.45 -17.30
CA ASN A 209 -5.57 -4.70 -16.08
C ASN A 209 -4.34 -3.89 -15.64
N MET A 210 -4.49 -3.03 -14.60
CA MET A 210 -3.41 -2.26 -14.00
C MET A 210 -2.69 -2.99 -12.86
N GLY A 211 -2.76 -4.31 -12.75
CA GLY A 211 -2.07 -5.09 -11.73
C GLY A 211 -0.55 -5.17 -11.93
N VAL A 212 0.11 -4.03 -12.07
CA VAL A 212 1.55 -3.88 -12.39
C VAL A 212 2.31 -3.19 -11.25
N GLY A 213 3.62 -3.30 -11.28
CA GLY A 213 4.54 -2.66 -10.32
C GLY A 213 5.29 -3.65 -9.43
N TRP A 214 4.94 -4.92 -9.45
CA TRP A 214 5.46 -5.95 -8.55
C TRP A 214 6.74 -6.65 -9.05
N THR A 215 7.08 -6.50 -10.33
CA THR A 215 8.35 -6.97 -10.91
C THR A 215 9.20 -5.82 -11.44
N LEU A 216 10.52 -5.99 -11.52
CA LEU A 216 11.45 -4.97 -11.99
C LEU A 216 11.76 -5.16 -13.48
N ASP A 217 10.79 -4.83 -14.30
CA ASP A 217 10.91 -4.70 -15.75
C ASP A 217 10.38 -3.33 -16.21
N GLY A 218 10.59 -3.00 -17.49
CA GLY A 218 10.25 -1.66 -18.01
C GLY A 218 8.75 -1.33 -17.91
N VAL A 219 7.88 -2.28 -18.19
CA VAL A 219 6.41 -2.08 -18.18
C VAL A 219 5.89 -1.97 -16.77
N ASN A 220 6.30 -2.88 -15.87
CA ASN A 220 5.93 -2.84 -14.46
C ASN A 220 6.47 -1.59 -13.76
N PHE A 221 7.72 -1.20 -14.05
CA PHE A 221 8.30 0.01 -13.47
C PHE A 221 7.56 1.28 -13.92
N LEU A 222 7.22 1.37 -15.21
CA LEU A 222 6.41 2.47 -15.75
C LEU A 222 5.02 2.50 -15.11
N GLY A 223 4.32 1.37 -15.12
CA GLY A 223 2.99 1.24 -14.55
C GLY A 223 2.95 1.53 -13.05
N GLY A 224 3.88 0.96 -12.27
CA GLY A 224 4.02 1.24 -10.84
C GLY A 224 4.33 2.71 -10.55
N THR A 225 5.16 3.35 -11.40
CA THR A 225 5.45 4.79 -11.31
C THR A 225 4.19 5.63 -11.55
N LEU A 226 3.40 5.32 -12.57
CA LEU A 226 2.16 6.04 -12.87
C LEU A 226 1.11 5.85 -11.77
N ARG A 227 0.93 4.61 -11.30
CA ARG A 227 0.05 4.25 -10.19
C ARG A 227 0.42 4.95 -8.89
N MET A 228 1.68 5.27 -8.67
CA MET A 228 2.12 6.04 -7.49
C MET A 228 2.05 7.55 -7.75
N LEU A 229 2.66 8.06 -8.81
CA LEU A 229 2.81 9.51 -9.01
C LEU A 229 1.49 10.23 -9.21
N PHE A 230 0.56 9.66 -9.98
CA PHE A 230 -0.72 10.31 -10.24
C PHE A 230 -1.53 10.48 -8.94
N PRO A 231 -1.92 9.40 -8.22
CA PRO A 231 -2.77 9.55 -7.05
C PRO A 231 -2.05 10.28 -5.90
N PHE A 232 -0.75 10.10 -5.74
CA PHE A 232 0.03 10.82 -4.75
C PHE A 232 0.04 12.34 -5.02
N SER A 233 0.31 12.75 -6.26
CA SER A 233 0.29 14.18 -6.66
C SER A 233 -1.11 14.77 -6.57
N LEU A 234 -2.14 14.01 -6.92
CA LEU A 234 -3.54 14.43 -6.80
C LEU A 234 -3.93 14.60 -5.33
N GLY A 235 -3.59 13.64 -4.46
CA GLY A 235 -3.83 13.74 -3.02
C GLY A 235 -3.20 14.99 -2.42
N MET A 236 -1.98 15.33 -2.84
CA MET A 236 -1.31 16.54 -2.42
C MET A 236 -2.00 17.82 -2.93
N LEU A 237 -2.39 17.86 -4.21
CA LEU A 237 -3.15 18.97 -4.76
C LEU A 237 -4.48 19.18 -4.01
N MET A 238 -5.14 18.07 -3.67
CA MET A 238 -6.36 18.09 -2.86
C MET A 238 -6.09 18.68 -1.48
N SER A 239 -5.05 18.26 -0.76
CA SER A 239 -4.75 18.76 0.58
C SER A 239 -4.49 20.28 0.61
N ARG A 240 -3.88 20.83 -0.44
CA ARG A 240 -3.62 22.28 -0.58
C ARG A 240 -4.88 23.10 -0.81
N ASN A 241 -5.89 22.53 -1.45
CA ASN A 241 -7.12 23.22 -1.84
C ASN A 241 -8.34 22.71 -1.05
N PHE A 242 -8.11 21.88 -0.03
CA PHE A 242 -9.17 21.23 0.71
C PHE A 242 -10.03 22.22 1.49
N LYS A 243 -11.33 22.11 1.27
CA LYS A 243 -12.36 22.82 2.05
C LYS A 243 -13.31 21.76 2.61
N PRO A 244 -13.33 21.57 3.94
CA PRO A 244 -14.18 20.57 4.55
C PRO A 244 -15.66 20.95 4.41
N MET A 245 -16.49 19.95 4.17
CA MET A 245 -17.93 20.02 4.34
C MET A 245 -18.34 19.14 5.53
N LYS A 246 -19.46 19.45 6.18
CA LYS A 246 -19.98 18.58 7.24
C LYS A 246 -20.79 17.46 6.61
N VAL A 247 -20.25 16.24 6.62
CA VAL A 247 -20.94 15.06 6.09
C VAL A 247 -21.11 14.03 7.21
N ASN A 248 -22.35 13.76 7.57
CA ASN A 248 -22.65 12.73 8.56
C ASN A 248 -22.63 11.35 7.91
N GLY A 249 -22.11 10.34 8.61
CA GLY A 249 -22.05 8.97 8.13
C GLY A 249 -21.02 8.72 7.01
N ALA A 250 -20.12 9.68 6.72
CA ALA A 250 -19.13 9.59 5.65
C ALA A 250 -18.28 8.30 5.73
N PHE A 251 -17.93 7.83 6.93
CA PHE A 251 -17.18 6.59 7.11
C PHE A 251 -17.91 5.39 6.51
N TRP A 252 -19.18 5.18 6.86
CA TRP A 252 -19.94 4.03 6.40
C TRP A 252 -20.27 4.11 4.91
N ILE A 253 -20.57 5.31 4.40
CA ILE A 253 -20.79 5.55 2.98
C ILE A 253 -19.51 5.19 2.18
N CYS A 254 -18.35 5.73 2.57
CA CYS A 254 -17.08 5.43 1.92
C CYS A 254 -16.72 3.95 2.02
N THR A 255 -16.97 3.33 3.19
CA THR A 255 -16.70 1.90 3.40
C THR A 255 -17.53 1.03 2.45
N ILE A 256 -18.83 1.29 2.33
CA ILE A 256 -19.72 0.54 1.42
C ILE A 256 -19.25 0.70 -0.03
N ILE A 257 -18.93 1.94 -0.43
CA ILE A 257 -18.45 2.21 -1.80
C ILE A 257 -17.12 1.49 -2.05
N LEU A 258 -16.15 1.52 -1.13
CA LEU A 258 -14.87 0.81 -1.28
C LEU A 258 -15.09 -0.71 -1.41
N ILE A 259 -15.91 -1.30 -0.54
CA ILE A 259 -16.24 -2.73 -0.63
C ILE A 259 -16.86 -3.06 -1.98
N ALA A 260 -17.85 -2.27 -2.42
CA ALA A 260 -18.51 -2.49 -3.70
C ALA A 260 -17.54 -2.41 -4.87
N LEU A 261 -16.70 -1.37 -4.93
CA LEU A 261 -15.72 -1.17 -6.01
C LEU A 261 -14.67 -2.28 -6.06
N PHE A 262 -14.11 -2.65 -4.92
CA PHE A 262 -13.04 -3.65 -4.88
C PHE A 262 -13.57 -5.08 -5.11
N SER A 263 -14.87 -5.30 -4.89
CA SER A 263 -15.50 -6.61 -5.12
C SER A 263 -15.97 -6.82 -6.57
N VAL A 264 -15.87 -5.81 -7.44
CA VAL A 264 -16.22 -5.99 -8.86
C VAL A 264 -15.28 -7.02 -9.47
N PRO A 265 -15.79 -8.12 -10.07
CA PRO A 265 -14.93 -9.10 -10.74
C PRO A 265 -14.31 -8.50 -12.01
N TYR A 266 -13.30 -9.17 -12.54
CA TYR A 266 -12.72 -8.78 -13.81
C TYR A 266 -13.78 -8.78 -14.91
N LEU A 267 -13.72 -7.76 -15.75
CA LEU A 267 -14.63 -7.55 -16.87
C LEU A 267 -14.02 -8.14 -18.15
N GLU A 268 -14.81 -8.88 -18.90
CA GLU A 268 -14.38 -9.35 -20.22
C GLU A 268 -14.13 -8.15 -21.15
N GLY A 269 -13.02 -8.21 -21.88
CA GLY A 269 -12.57 -7.11 -22.73
C GLY A 269 -13.23 -7.08 -24.10
N LEU A 270 -13.34 -5.88 -24.66
CA LEU A 270 -13.65 -5.64 -26.08
C LEU A 270 -12.37 -5.11 -26.73
N GLU A 271 -11.63 -5.98 -27.45
CA GLU A 271 -10.46 -5.55 -28.21
C GLU A 271 -10.79 -4.38 -29.16
N PRO A 272 -9.98 -3.29 -29.24
CA PRO A 272 -8.67 -3.09 -28.61
C PRO A 272 -8.74 -2.36 -27.25
N ILE A 273 -9.91 -2.20 -26.66
CA ILE A 273 -10.13 -1.39 -25.42
C ILE A 273 -10.23 -2.34 -24.24
N CYS A 274 -9.44 -2.08 -23.21
CA CYS A 274 -9.46 -2.85 -21.98
C CYS A 274 -10.59 -2.36 -21.06
N MET A 275 -11.62 -3.16 -20.85
CA MET A 275 -12.75 -2.82 -19.97
C MET A 275 -12.33 -2.68 -18.51
N ASN A 276 -11.46 -3.56 -18.01
CA ASN A 276 -10.87 -3.38 -16.67
C ASN A 276 -10.11 -2.07 -16.59
N GLY A 277 -9.31 -1.72 -17.60
CA GLY A 277 -8.56 -0.48 -17.63
C GLY A 277 -9.45 0.78 -17.58
N ILE A 278 -10.62 0.77 -18.23
CA ILE A 278 -11.61 1.85 -18.12
C ILE A 278 -12.14 1.94 -16.69
N TYR A 279 -12.54 0.80 -16.12
CA TYR A 279 -13.05 0.73 -14.75
C TYR A 279 -12.01 1.21 -13.74
N GLU A 280 -10.79 0.75 -13.84
CA GLU A 280 -9.66 1.09 -12.98
C GLU A 280 -9.31 2.57 -13.06
N ALA A 281 -9.19 3.11 -14.30
CA ALA A 281 -8.95 4.52 -14.51
C ALA A 281 -10.08 5.39 -13.91
N PHE A 282 -11.33 5.00 -14.08
CA PHE A 282 -12.47 5.67 -13.46
C PHE A 282 -12.40 5.65 -11.94
N CYS A 283 -12.10 4.49 -11.34
CA CYS A 283 -11.94 4.36 -9.89
C CYS A 283 -10.85 5.30 -9.36
N VAL A 284 -9.67 5.25 -9.97
CA VAL A 284 -8.48 5.97 -9.48
C VAL A 284 -8.57 7.48 -9.73
N ILE A 285 -9.10 7.89 -10.91
CA ILE A 285 -9.13 9.31 -11.31
C ILE A 285 -10.35 10.05 -10.73
N VAL A 286 -11.47 9.37 -10.57
CA VAL A 286 -12.74 10.02 -10.19
C VAL A 286 -13.19 9.60 -8.80
N VAL A 287 -13.32 8.30 -8.55
CA VAL A 287 -13.99 7.83 -7.34
C VAL A 287 -13.12 7.96 -6.10
N PHE A 288 -11.85 7.58 -6.17
CA PHE A 288 -10.95 7.67 -5.00
C PHE A 288 -10.71 9.10 -4.52
N PRO A 289 -10.49 10.10 -5.39
CA PRO A 289 -10.45 11.50 -4.96
C PRO A 289 -11.72 11.94 -4.26
N PHE A 290 -12.88 11.55 -4.79
CA PHE A 290 -14.17 11.84 -4.17
C PHE A 290 -14.28 11.21 -2.78
N LEU A 291 -13.89 9.94 -2.61
CA LEU A 291 -13.88 9.26 -1.32
C LEU A 291 -12.92 9.90 -0.31
N VAL A 292 -11.74 10.30 -0.77
CA VAL A 292 -10.77 11.02 0.10
C VAL A 292 -11.34 12.38 0.52
N TRP A 293 -11.96 13.12 -0.40
CA TRP A 293 -12.62 14.38 -0.07
C TRP A 293 -13.77 14.19 0.91
N LEU A 294 -14.63 13.19 0.68
CA LEU A 294 -15.76 12.87 1.54
C LEU A 294 -15.28 12.41 2.94
N GLY A 295 -14.27 11.55 2.98
CA GLY A 295 -13.68 11.06 4.22
C GLY A 295 -12.98 12.17 5.02
N ALA A 296 -12.27 13.08 4.36
CA ALA A 296 -11.64 14.23 5.01
C ALA A 296 -12.67 15.26 5.50
N SER A 297 -13.84 15.34 4.86
CA SER A 297 -14.96 16.22 5.27
C SER A 297 -15.81 15.64 6.39
N GLY A 298 -15.75 14.31 6.59
CA GLY A 298 -16.57 13.63 7.56
C GLY A 298 -16.05 13.82 8.99
N THR A 299 -16.99 13.80 9.93
CA THR A 299 -16.69 13.75 11.38
C THR A 299 -17.30 12.49 11.95
N THR A 300 -16.57 11.80 12.81
CA THR A 300 -17.15 10.73 13.63
C THR A 300 -17.97 11.40 14.74
N THR A 301 -19.28 11.22 14.70
CA THR A 301 -20.22 11.85 15.64
C THR A 301 -20.45 11.00 16.89
N ASP A 302 -20.12 9.72 16.84
CA ASP A 302 -20.33 8.77 17.92
C ASP A 302 -19.01 8.09 18.38
N LYS A 303 -18.98 7.73 19.66
CA LYS A 303 -17.79 7.11 20.27
C LYS A 303 -17.41 5.75 19.66
N GLN A 304 -18.39 5.02 19.12
CA GLN A 304 -18.14 3.70 18.58
C GLN A 304 -17.46 3.78 17.21
N SER A 305 -17.97 4.60 16.30
CA SER A 305 -17.34 4.86 14.99
C SER A 305 -15.93 5.41 15.17
N THR A 306 -15.71 6.31 16.13
CA THR A 306 -14.37 6.83 16.45
C THR A 306 -13.41 5.70 16.89
N LYS A 307 -13.86 4.78 17.75
CA LYS A 307 -13.04 3.64 18.19
C LYS A 307 -12.72 2.69 17.03
N ILE A 308 -13.72 2.42 16.17
CA ILE A 308 -13.56 1.57 14.98
C ILE A 308 -12.54 2.21 14.02
N CYS A 309 -12.71 3.47 13.67
CA CYS A 309 -11.78 4.19 12.79
C CYS A 309 -10.35 4.18 13.35
N LYS A 310 -10.19 4.42 14.63
CA LYS A 310 -8.89 4.39 15.29
C LYS A 310 -8.26 3.01 15.24
N PHE A 311 -9.00 1.97 15.61
CA PHE A 311 -8.50 0.59 15.56
C PHE A 311 -8.07 0.19 14.15
N LEU A 312 -8.93 0.42 13.15
CA LEU A 312 -8.66 0.14 11.75
C LEU A 312 -7.45 0.93 11.23
N GLY A 313 -7.35 2.21 11.60
CA GLY A 313 -6.20 3.06 11.25
C GLY A 313 -4.89 2.54 11.84
N ASP A 314 -4.91 2.17 13.12
CA ASP A 314 -3.71 1.67 13.83
C ASP A 314 -3.19 0.37 13.21
N ILE A 315 -4.07 -0.58 12.86
CA ILE A 315 -3.67 -1.87 12.28
C ILE A 315 -3.42 -1.82 10.78
N SER A 316 -3.84 -0.77 10.06
CA SER A 316 -3.83 -0.73 8.58
C SER A 316 -2.47 -1.03 7.97
N TYR A 317 -1.42 -0.37 8.47
CA TYR A 317 -0.07 -0.55 7.96
C TYR A 317 0.56 -1.88 8.40
N PRO A 318 0.49 -2.29 9.68
CA PRO A 318 0.90 -3.63 10.08
C PRO A 318 0.23 -4.75 9.28
N VAL A 319 -1.10 -4.71 9.11
CA VAL A 319 -1.83 -5.69 8.29
C VAL A 319 -1.28 -5.75 6.87
N TYR A 320 -1.12 -4.59 6.23
CA TYR A 320 -0.61 -4.52 4.86
C TYR A 320 0.78 -5.15 4.71
N VAL A 321 1.63 -5.03 5.73
CA VAL A 321 3.00 -5.55 5.65
C VAL A 321 3.11 -7.03 6.02
N VAL A 322 2.30 -7.52 6.97
CA VAL A 322 2.52 -8.88 7.51
C VAL A 322 1.62 -9.96 6.90
N HIS A 323 0.58 -9.62 6.13
CA HIS A 323 -0.35 -10.62 5.61
C HIS A 323 0.25 -11.50 4.52
N TYR A 324 1.06 -10.94 3.64
CA TYR A 324 1.50 -11.62 2.42
C TYR A 324 2.46 -12.81 2.69
N PRO A 325 3.36 -12.77 3.67
CA PRO A 325 4.06 -13.97 4.12
C PRO A 325 3.15 -15.15 4.47
N LEU A 326 1.96 -14.89 5.03
CA LEU A 326 0.96 -15.93 5.31
C LEU A 326 0.22 -16.36 4.03
N MET A 327 0.00 -15.42 3.09
CA MET A 327 -0.58 -15.76 1.79
C MET A 327 0.31 -16.70 0.98
N TYR A 328 1.63 -16.55 1.02
CA TYR A 328 2.53 -17.50 0.37
C TYR A 328 2.36 -18.95 0.89
N LEU A 329 2.18 -19.11 2.22
CA LEU A 329 1.90 -20.43 2.78
C LEU A 329 0.52 -20.94 2.31
N PHE A 330 -0.46 -20.07 2.24
CA PHE A 330 -1.78 -20.41 1.72
C PHE A 330 -1.72 -20.84 0.25
N TYR A 331 -0.98 -20.12 -0.60
CA TYR A 331 -0.79 -20.47 -2.03
C TYR A 331 -0.10 -21.82 -2.19
N ALA A 332 0.97 -22.07 -1.41
CA ALA A 332 1.66 -23.35 -1.42
C ALA A 332 0.71 -24.49 -1.01
N TRP A 333 -0.11 -24.28 0.02
CA TRP A 333 -1.11 -25.24 0.47
C TRP A 333 -2.18 -25.50 -0.59
N LEU A 334 -2.67 -24.46 -1.29
CA LEU A 334 -3.63 -24.62 -2.38
C LEU A 334 -3.07 -25.46 -3.53
N ILE A 335 -1.82 -25.21 -3.94
CA ILE A 335 -1.13 -25.94 -5.01
C ILE A 335 -0.95 -27.42 -4.61
N GLU A 336 -0.47 -27.67 -3.40
CA GLU A 336 -0.22 -29.03 -2.90
C GLU A 336 -1.51 -29.87 -2.84
N ASN A 337 -2.62 -29.26 -2.38
CA ASN A 337 -3.90 -29.94 -2.23
C ASN A 337 -4.80 -29.87 -3.49
N LYS A 338 -4.37 -29.13 -4.54
CA LYS A 338 -5.13 -28.93 -5.78
C LYS A 338 -6.53 -28.36 -5.54
N LEU A 339 -6.63 -27.37 -4.67
CA LEU A 339 -7.89 -26.71 -4.27
C LEU A 339 -7.90 -25.29 -4.84
N TYR A 340 -8.95 -24.93 -5.56
CA TYR A 340 -8.96 -23.69 -6.37
C TYR A 340 -10.20 -22.81 -6.15
N THR A 341 -11.07 -23.20 -5.23
CA THR A 341 -12.33 -22.48 -5.00
C THR A 341 -12.54 -22.12 -3.53
N LEU A 342 -13.23 -21.01 -3.30
CA LEU A 342 -13.58 -20.59 -1.95
C LEU A 342 -14.52 -21.59 -1.27
N GLY A 343 -15.40 -22.25 -2.04
CA GLY A 343 -16.34 -23.24 -1.48
C GLY A 343 -15.63 -24.41 -0.79
N GLU A 344 -14.49 -24.85 -1.35
CA GLU A 344 -13.70 -25.95 -0.81
C GLU A 344 -12.80 -25.50 0.35
N THR A 345 -12.38 -24.23 0.39
CA THR A 345 -11.28 -23.74 1.23
C THR A 345 -11.68 -22.63 2.19
N TRP A 346 -12.96 -22.26 2.28
CA TRP A 346 -13.42 -21.08 3.02
C TRP A 346 -12.90 -21.04 4.48
N TYR A 347 -12.80 -22.19 5.14
CA TYR A 347 -12.35 -22.29 6.54
C TYR A 347 -10.85 -21.95 6.68
N VAL A 348 -10.01 -22.35 5.71
CA VAL A 348 -8.59 -21.98 5.68
C VAL A 348 -8.44 -20.52 5.28
N ALA A 349 -9.17 -20.06 4.28
CA ALA A 349 -9.16 -18.67 3.82
C ALA A 349 -9.53 -17.68 4.97
N VAL A 350 -10.62 -17.98 5.70
CA VAL A 350 -11.02 -17.21 6.88
C VAL A 350 -9.95 -17.33 7.98
N GLY A 351 -9.39 -18.53 8.19
CA GLY A 351 -8.30 -18.75 9.15
C GLY A 351 -7.08 -17.87 8.86
N VAL A 352 -6.62 -17.83 7.62
CA VAL A 352 -5.49 -16.99 7.18
C VAL A 352 -5.82 -15.50 7.31
N PHE A 353 -7.04 -15.09 6.96
CA PHE A 353 -7.49 -13.72 7.15
C PHE A 353 -7.43 -13.30 8.62
N VAL A 354 -8.03 -14.08 9.51
CA VAL A 354 -8.04 -13.82 10.97
C VAL A 354 -6.63 -13.84 11.53
N LEU A 355 -5.80 -14.83 11.14
CA LEU A 355 -4.42 -14.93 11.58
C LEU A 355 -3.59 -13.71 11.13
N SER A 356 -3.81 -13.20 9.93
CA SER A 356 -3.17 -11.97 9.42
C SER A 356 -3.49 -10.77 10.30
N VAL A 357 -4.76 -10.62 10.71
CA VAL A 357 -5.18 -9.52 11.61
C VAL A 357 -4.58 -9.68 13.00
N ILE A 358 -4.59 -10.90 13.55
CA ILE A 358 -3.99 -11.18 14.87
C ILE A 358 -2.48 -10.88 14.83
N LEU A 359 -1.78 -11.38 13.82
CA LEU A 359 -0.34 -11.14 13.65
C LEU A 359 -0.03 -9.65 13.52
N ALA A 360 -0.84 -8.90 12.78
CA ALA A 360 -0.71 -7.45 12.65
C ALA A 360 -0.86 -6.74 14.01
N CYS A 361 -1.85 -7.12 14.80
CA CYS A 361 -2.05 -6.58 16.14
C CYS A 361 -0.85 -6.88 17.08
N LEU A 362 -0.33 -8.11 17.02
CA LEU A 362 0.85 -8.49 17.78
C LEU A 362 2.09 -7.71 17.34
N CYS A 363 2.35 -7.63 16.04
CA CYS A 363 3.48 -6.85 15.49
C CYS A 363 3.35 -5.36 15.84
N LEU A 364 2.15 -4.79 15.77
CA LEU A 364 1.91 -3.40 16.17
C LEU A 364 2.29 -3.17 17.64
N LYS A 365 1.77 -4.00 18.55
CA LYS A 365 1.90 -3.76 20.00
C LYS A 365 3.26 -4.17 20.55
N LEU A 366 3.80 -5.29 20.10
CA LEU A 366 5.03 -5.86 20.65
C LEU A 366 6.30 -5.33 19.96
N TYR A 367 6.19 -4.84 18.73
CA TYR A 367 7.35 -4.42 17.96
C TYR A 367 7.23 -2.98 17.44
N ASP A 368 6.24 -2.65 16.61
CA ASP A 368 6.19 -1.37 15.89
C ASP A 368 6.09 -0.17 16.85
N GLU A 369 5.11 -0.17 17.76
CA GLU A 369 4.94 0.93 18.73
C GLU A 369 6.18 1.12 19.63
N PRO A 370 6.77 0.07 20.25
CA PRO A 370 7.98 0.22 21.07
C PRO A 370 9.17 0.73 20.28
N VAL A 371 9.42 0.15 19.09
CA VAL A 371 10.56 0.54 18.25
C VAL A 371 10.41 1.99 17.77
N ARG A 372 9.23 2.39 17.28
CA ARG A 372 8.98 3.78 16.86
C ARG A 372 9.14 4.76 18.03
N LYS A 373 8.66 4.42 19.22
CA LYS A 373 8.84 5.26 20.43
C LYS A 373 10.33 5.42 20.75
N TRP A 374 11.07 4.33 20.74
CA TRP A 374 12.52 4.36 20.99
C TRP A 374 13.28 5.19 19.95
N LEU A 375 13.01 4.97 18.64
CA LEU A 375 13.62 5.72 17.55
C LEU A 375 13.28 7.21 17.62
N THR A 376 12.02 7.55 17.91
CA THR A 376 11.57 8.93 18.07
C THR A 376 12.32 9.61 19.21
N LYS A 377 12.42 8.95 20.37
CA LYS A 377 13.18 9.50 21.53
C LYS A 377 14.65 9.70 21.18
N LYS A 378 15.26 8.77 20.44
CA LYS A 378 16.68 8.81 20.12
C LYS A 378 17.04 9.83 19.03
N PHE A 379 16.20 10.00 18.01
CA PHE A 379 16.55 10.75 16.80
C PHE A 379 15.73 12.02 16.54
N LEU A 380 14.58 12.19 17.19
CA LEU A 380 13.67 13.32 16.99
C LEU A 380 13.40 14.15 18.26
N ALA A 381 13.76 13.66 19.46
CA ALA A 381 13.70 14.49 20.66
C ALA A 381 14.74 15.63 20.55
N PRO A 382 14.44 16.84 21.05
CA PRO A 382 15.43 17.91 21.18
C PRO A 382 16.55 17.41 22.10
N GLN A 383 17.79 17.55 21.65
CA GLN A 383 18.99 17.39 22.48
C GLN A 383 19.12 18.56 23.42
#